data_a1e5144478e90ad035259abfa12a9a0b
#
_entry.id   a1e5144478e90ad035259abfa12a9a0b
#
_cell.length_a   1.000
_cell.length_b   1.000
_cell.length_c   1.000
_cell.angle_alpha   90.00
_cell.angle_beta   90.00
_cell.angle_gamma   90.00
#
_symmetry.space_group_name_H-M   'P 1'
#
loop_
_entity.id
_entity.type
_entity.pdbx_description
1 polymer ?
#
loop_
_entity_poly.entity_id
_entity_poly.type
_entity_poly.pdbx_seq_one_letter_code
_entity_poly.pdbx_strand_id
1 'polypeptide(L)'
;YGKELNVQETTVYKPEYSWNYEVGSHLSLFNGKLKTDLAAFYMDTHDQQIAKFVNSGLGRMMVNAGSSESYGVEASFLASINKNLNMNVSYGYTHSTFKKYDGGTTSSEEQIDYSGNYVPFVPRHTMNAGANYSFFFDKSNWMQSLTLGMSYTGAGKIYWTEKNNVSQSFYGTLNGRISLQTKALQIDVWGRNLTNKDYTTFYFETMHRGFEQKSRPLQLGVDIRYHF
;
A
#
# COMPACT_ATOMS: atom_id res chain seq x y z
N TYR A 1 34.38 -16.30 -24.45
CA TYR A 1 35.33 -15.74 -23.45
C TYR A 1 34.67 -14.50 -22.91
N GLY A 2 34.19 -14.57 -21.66
CA GLY A 2 33.47 -13.51 -20.98
C GLY A 2 34.37 -12.29 -20.80
N LYS A 3 33.82 -11.08 -21.13
CA LYS A 3 34.40 -9.85 -20.62
C LYS A 3 34.36 -9.93 -19.10
N GLU A 4 35.53 -9.88 -18.46
CA GLU A 4 35.62 -9.71 -17.01
C GLU A 4 34.83 -8.44 -16.68
N LEU A 5 33.78 -8.62 -15.90
CA LEU A 5 33.06 -7.48 -15.30
C LEU A 5 34.08 -6.74 -14.45
N ASN A 6 34.33 -5.48 -14.78
CA ASN A 6 35.20 -4.63 -13.98
C ASN A 6 34.57 -4.50 -12.58
N VAL A 7 35.10 -5.22 -11.62
CA VAL A 7 34.55 -5.34 -10.25
C VAL A 7 34.41 -3.97 -9.58
N GLN A 8 35.21 -2.98 -9.97
CA GLN A 8 35.15 -1.62 -9.44
C GLN A 8 33.90 -0.86 -9.90
N GLU A 9 33.38 -1.11 -11.11
CA GLU A 9 32.16 -0.45 -11.62
C GLU A 9 30.88 -1.07 -11.08
N THR A 10 30.95 -2.30 -10.56
CA THR A 10 29.78 -3.05 -10.06
C THR A 10 29.58 -2.99 -8.55
N THR A 11 30.57 -2.45 -7.80
CA THR A 11 30.54 -2.41 -6.32
C THR A 11 30.07 -1.07 -5.73
N VAL A 12 30.01 -0.01 -6.53
CA VAL A 12 29.63 1.33 -6.04
C VAL A 12 28.43 1.84 -6.83
N TYR A 13 27.35 2.11 -6.12
CA TYR A 13 26.20 2.80 -6.66
C TYR A 13 26.12 4.23 -6.09
N LYS A 14 25.52 5.14 -6.83
CA LYS A 14 25.32 6.53 -6.41
C LYS A 14 24.19 6.64 -5.39
N PRO A 15 24.21 7.65 -4.52
CA PRO A 15 23.05 7.97 -3.68
C PRO A 15 21.83 8.27 -4.53
N GLU A 16 20.69 7.74 -4.14
CA GLU A 16 19.39 8.15 -4.65
C GLU A 16 18.96 9.44 -3.93
N TYR A 17 18.38 10.38 -4.66
CA TYR A 17 17.79 11.58 -4.07
C TYR A 17 16.50 11.97 -4.75
N SER A 18 15.60 12.61 -4.02
CA SER A 18 14.32 13.07 -4.55
C SER A 18 14.00 14.49 -4.08
N TRP A 19 13.31 15.22 -4.96
CA TRP A 19 12.67 16.49 -4.65
C TRP A 19 11.17 16.24 -4.53
N ASN A 20 10.60 16.59 -3.37
CA ASN A 20 9.17 16.49 -3.11
C ASN A 20 8.56 17.89 -2.96
N TYR A 21 7.53 18.14 -3.74
CA TYR A 21 6.72 19.36 -3.69
C TYR A 21 5.31 18.95 -3.31
N GLU A 22 4.80 19.53 -2.22
CA GLU A 22 3.49 19.20 -1.69
C GLU A 22 2.72 20.47 -1.32
N VAL A 23 1.44 20.48 -1.63
CA VAL A 23 0.49 21.46 -1.14
C VAL A 23 -0.70 20.74 -0.54
N GLY A 24 -1.11 21.15 0.66
CA GLY A 24 -2.20 20.50 1.37
C GLY A 24 -2.99 21.44 2.24
N SER A 25 -4.11 20.94 2.74
CA SER A 25 -4.94 21.66 3.69
C SER A 25 -5.50 20.71 4.75
N HIS A 26 -5.52 21.18 6.01
CA HIS A 26 -6.13 20.51 7.14
C HIS A 26 -7.31 21.36 7.62
N LEU A 27 -8.51 20.83 7.53
CA LEU A 27 -9.72 21.53 7.92
C LEU A 27 -10.42 20.83 9.08
N SER A 28 -10.89 21.61 10.03
CA SER A 28 -11.76 21.14 11.10
C SER A 28 -13.09 21.91 11.03
N LEU A 29 -14.15 21.22 10.62
CA LEU A 29 -15.44 21.79 10.31
C LEU A 29 -16.49 21.31 11.32
N PHE A 30 -17.60 22.06 11.44
CA PHE A 30 -18.75 21.72 12.30
C PHE A 30 -18.37 21.45 13.75
N ASN A 31 -17.55 22.35 14.36
CA ASN A 31 -17.03 22.22 15.73
C ASN A 31 -16.23 20.92 15.94
N GLY A 32 -15.39 20.54 14.97
CA GLY A 32 -14.54 19.37 15.04
C GLY A 32 -15.23 18.05 14.69
N LYS A 33 -16.49 18.06 14.29
CA LYS A 33 -17.22 16.86 13.88
C LYS A 33 -16.75 16.29 12.55
N LEU A 34 -16.19 17.12 11.66
CA LEU A 34 -15.58 16.70 10.41
C LEU A 34 -14.17 17.25 10.33
N LYS A 35 -13.20 16.35 10.23
CA LYS A 35 -11.80 16.67 9.94
C LYS A 35 -11.51 16.19 8.53
N THR A 36 -10.84 17.04 7.76
CA THR A 36 -10.53 16.78 6.35
C THR A 36 -9.09 17.15 6.08
N ASP A 37 -8.35 16.22 5.51
CA ASP A 37 -6.99 16.42 5.04
C ASP A 37 -6.97 16.21 3.52
N LEU A 38 -6.44 17.18 2.81
CA LEU A 38 -6.30 17.13 1.34
C LEU A 38 -4.86 17.49 1.01
N ALA A 39 -4.25 16.73 0.13
CA ALA A 39 -2.90 17.00 -0.36
C ALA A 39 -2.80 16.70 -1.85
N ALA A 40 -1.94 17.46 -2.54
CA ALA A 40 -1.46 17.15 -3.87
C ALA A 40 0.05 17.23 -3.86
N PHE A 41 0.71 16.27 -4.49
CA PHE A 41 2.16 16.16 -4.46
C PHE A 41 2.74 15.90 -5.84
N TYR A 42 4.00 16.31 -6.00
CA TYR A 42 4.87 15.94 -7.12
C TYR A 42 6.25 15.59 -6.57
N MET A 43 6.79 14.44 -6.95
CA MET A 43 8.10 13.95 -6.54
C MET A 43 8.92 13.62 -7.79
N ASP A 44 10.14 14.14 -7.83
CA ASP A 44 11.14 13.87 -8.89
C ASP A 44 12.32 13.14 -8.26
N THR A 45 12.53 11.88 -8.64
CA THR A 45 13.57 10.99 -8.09
C THR A 45 14.67 10.78 -9.12
N HIS A 46 15.90 10.96 -8.69
CA HIS A 46 17.12 10.83 -9.49
C HIS A 46 18.00 9.71 -8.96
N ASP A 47 18.76 9.11 -9.88
CA ASP A 47 19.68 8.00 -9.57
C ASP A 47 19.02 6.86 -8.78
N GLN A 48 17.75 6.56 -9.11
CA GLN A 48 16.93 5.56 -8.42
C GLN A 48 17.62 4.19 -8.41
N GLN A 49 17.72 3.62 -7.21
CA GLN A 49 18.38 2.34 -6.98
C GLN A 49 17.40 1.20 -7.17
N ILE A 50 17.75 0.25 -8.00
CA ILE A 50 16.99 -0.98 -8.17
C ILE A 50 17.89 -2.21 -8.13
N ALA A 51 17.34 -3.32 -7.68
CA ALA A 51 18.02 -4.61 -7.69
C ALA A 51 17.80 -5.31 -9.03
N LYS A 52 18.84 -5.46 -9.84
CA LYS A 52 18.81 -6.28 -11.06
C LYS A 52 19.45 -7.64 -10.80
N PHE A 53 18.89 -8.68 -11.43
CA PHE A 53 19.57 -9.98 -11.46
C PHE A 53 20.73 -9.91 -12.45
N VAL A 54 21.88 -10.46 -12.07
CA VAL A 54 22.98 -10.65 -13.01
C VAL A 54 22.60 -11.72 -14.04
N ASN A 55 23.12 -11.59 -15.26
CA ASN A 55 22.79 -12.51 -16.37
C ASN A 55 23.04 -13.99 -16.08
N SER A 56 23.90 -14.31 -15.13
CA SER A 56 24.14 -15.68 -14.67
C SER A 56 23.00 -16.28 -13.82
N GLY A 57 22.03 -15.46 -13.39
CA GLY A 57 20.94 -15.87 -12.48
C GLY A 57 21.37 -16.17 -11.05
N LEU A 58 22.64 -16.03 -10.73
CA LEU A 58 23.23 -16.44 -9.44
C LEU A 58 23.42 -15.28 -8.44
N GLY A 59 22.89 -14.10 -8.72
CA GLY A 59 23.05 -12.98 -7.80
C GLY A 59 22.18 -11.77 -8.18
N ARG A 60 22.15 -10.80 -7.27
CA ARG A 60 21.54 -9.48 -7.48
C ARG A 60 22.60 -8.42 -7.31
N MET A 61 22.52 -7.38 -8.10
CA MET A 61 23.33 -6.18 -7.96
C MET A 61 22.43 -4.96 -7.90
N MET A 62 22.79 -3.99 -7.08
CA MET A 62 22.16 -2.68 -7.06
C MET A 62 22.71 -1.83 -8.19
N VAL A 63 21.83 -1.19 -8.93
CA VAL A 63 22.20 -0.26 -10.00
C VAL A 63 21.35 1.00 -9.90
N ASN A 64 21.90 2.13 -10.35
CA ASN A 64 21.11 3.34 -10.54
C ASN A 64 20.39 3.24 -11.89
N ALA A 65 19.10 3.06 -11.86
CA ALA A 65 18.29 2.77 -13.05
C ALA A 65 17.89 3.99 -13.88
N GLY A 66 18.21 5.16 -13.41
CA GLY A 66 17.84 6.42 -14.07
C GLY A 66 17.01 7.32 -13.15
N SER A 67 15.85 7.77 -13.60
CA SER A 67 15.01 8.69 -12.84
C SER A 67 13.53 8.32 -12.97
N SER A 68 12.74 8.70 -11.96
CA SER A 68 11.30 8.54 -11.99
C SER A 68 10.59 9.80 -11.51
N GLU A 69 9.36 9.95 -11.92
CA GLU A 69 8.46 10.97 -11.39
C GLU A 69 7.21 10.31 -10.80
N SER A 70 6.73 10.93 -9.74
CA SER A 70 5.48 10.52 -9.11
C SER A 70 4.65 11.75 -8.80
N TYR A 71 3.36 11.72 -9.11
CA TYR A 71 2.44 12.75 -8.70
C TYR A 71 1.09 12.16 -8.33
N GLY A 72 0.38 12.88 -7.48
CA GLY A 72 -0.87 12.36 -6.99
C GLY A 72 -1.65 13.31 -6.11
N VAL A 73 -2.76 12.79 -5.64
CA VAL A 73 -3.63 13.48 -4.69
C VAL A 73 -4.02 12.51 -3.57
N GLU A 74 -4.15 13.04 -2.38
CA GLU A 74 -4.62 12.33 -1.20
C GLU A 74 -5.76 13.11 -0.55
N ALA A 75 -6.78 12.38 -0.11
CA ALA A 75 -7.91 12.93 0.61
C ALA A 75 -8.26 12.02 1.79
N SER A 76 -8.49 12.61 2.95
CA SER A 76 -8.89 11.91 4.16
C SER A 76 -10.01 12.68 4.86
N PHE A 77 -11.03 11.95 5.29
CA PHE A 77 -12.19 12.47 5.97
C PHE A 77 -12.44 11.65 7.23
N LEU A 78 -12.52 12.31 8.38
CA LEU A 78 -12.91 11.71 9.65
C LEU A 78 -14.14 12.45 10.17
N ALA A 79 -15.27 11.74 10.27
CA ALA A 79 -16.55 12.30 10.65
C ALA A 79 -17.09 11.65 11.93
N SER A 80 -17.34 12.47 12.96
CA SER A 80 -18.13 12.10 14.13
C SER A 80 -19.53 12.64 13.97
N ILE A 81 -20.39 11.83 13.32
CA ILE A 81 -21.77 12.23 12.94
C ILE A 81 -22.58 12.54 14.19
N ASN A 82 -22.46 11.68 15.19
CA ASN A 82 -23.04 11.84 16.51
C ASN A 82 -22.25 11.01 17.52
N LYS A 83 -22.72 10.97 18.80
CA LYS A 83 -22.06 10.19 19.86
C LYS A 83 -21.94 8.67 19.58
N ASN A 84 -22.75 8.16 18.67
CA ASN A 84 -22.82 6.73 18.37
C ASN A 84 -22.10 6.35 17.07
N LEU A 85 -22.03 7.25 16.06
CA LEU A 85 -21.54 6.97 14.73
C LEU A 85 -20.29 7.78 14.39
N ASN A 86 -19.20 7.07 14.15
CA ASN A 86 -17.95 7.60 13.61
C ASN A 86 -17.67 6.94 12.27
N MET A 87 -17.22 7.72 11.32
CA MET A 87 -16.87 7.27 9.97
C MET A 87 -15.51 7.83 9.56
N ASN A 88 -14.78 7.07 8.78
CA ASN A 88 -13.55 7.52 8.12
C ASN A 88 -13.55 7.07 6.67
N VAL A 89 -13.05 7.93 5.79
CA VAL A 89 -12.80 7.61 4.39
C VAL A 89 -11.46 8.22 4.02
N SER A 90 -10.60 7.47 3.36
CA SER A 90 -9.40 8.00 2.75
C SER A 90 -9.22 7.41 1.35
N TYR A 91 -8.68 8.22 0.46
CA TYR A 91 -8.39 7.85 -0.91
C TYR A 91 -7.09 8.50 -1.34
N GLY A 92 -6.24 7.73 -2.02
CA GLY A 92 -5.03 8.19 -2.65
C GLY A 92 -4.99 7.78 -4.12
N TYR A 93 -4.55 8.69 -4.95
CA TYR A 93 -4.18 8.42 -6.34
C TYR A 93 -2.72 8.77 -6.53
N THR A 94 -1.95 7.83 -7.10
CA THR A 94 -0.53 8.01 -7.41
C THR A 94 -0.28 7.58 -8.85
N HIS A 95 0.27 8.48 -9.64
CA HIS A 95 0.87 8.17 -10.93
C HIS A 95 2.38 8.20 -10.76
N SER A 96 3.06 7.08 -10.99
CA SER A 96 4.50 6.94 -10.83
C SER A 96 5.08 6.22 -12.03
N THR A 97 5.97 6.87 -12.78
CA THR A 97 6.58 6.33 -13.99
C THR A 97 8.08 6.63 -14.05
N PHE A 98 8.81 5.78 -14.74
CA PHE A 98 10.22 6.07 -15.04
C PHE A 98 10.31 7.17 -16.09
N LYS A 99 11.03 8.24 -15.79
CA LYS A 99 11.40 9.27 -16.76
C LYS A 99 12.52 8.78 -17.67
N LYS A 100 13.48 8.07 -17.06
CA LYS A 100 14.60 7.43 -17.73
C LYS A 100 14.92 6.13 -17.02
N TYR A 101 15.03 5.05 -17.76
CA TYR A 101 15.37 3.75 -17.24
C TYR A 101 16.18 2.95 -18.22
N ASP A 102 17.43 2.64 -17.87
CA ASP A 102 18.28 1.74 -18.63
C ASP A 102 18.15 0.32 -18.07
N GLY A 103 17.39 -0.52 -18.76
CA GLY A 103 17.20 -1.94 -18.47
C GLY A 103 18.43 -2.82 -18.75
N GLY A 104 19.49 -2.24 -19.31
CA GLY A 104 20.65 -2.97 -19.81
C GLY A 104 20.43 -3.51 -21.23
N THR A 105 21.23 -4.48 -21.62
CA THR A 105 21.14 -5.11 -22.94
C THR A 105 20.70 -6.56 -22.83
N THR A 106 19.94 -7.02 -23.81
CA THR A 106 19.59 -8.44 -23.95
C THR A 106 20.82 -9.25 -24.42
N SER A 107 20.73 -10.57 -24.43
CA SER A 107 21.73 -11.46 -25.03
C SER A 107 21.92 -11.24 -26.53
N SER A 108 20.97 -10.62 -27.21
CA SER A 108 21.01 -10.20 -28.62
C SER A 108 21.52 -8.77 -28.82
N GLU A 109 22.12 -8.15 -27.80
CA GLU A 109 22.65 -6.76 -27.81
C GLU A 109 21.59 -5.66 -27.99
N GLU A 110 20.30 -5.97 -27.88
CA GLU A 110 19.24 -4.96 -27.89
C GLU A 110 19.16 -4.24 -26.54
N GLN A 111 19.17 -2.93 -26.57
CA GLN A 111 19.01 -2.12 -25.38
C GLN A 111 17.58 -2.20 -24.84
N ILE A 112 17.44 -2.41 -23.54
CA ILE A 112 16.15 -2.49 -22.85
C ILE A 112 15.87 -1.10 -22.25
N ASP A 113 14.87 -0.40 -22.77
CA ASP A 113 14.41 0.88 -22.24
C ASP A 113 13.01 0.71 -21.63
N TYR A 114 12.88 1.00 -20.32
CA TYR A 114 11.60 0.99 -19.60
C TYR A 114 11.08 2.40 -19.29
N SER A 115 11.63 3.44 -19.93
CA SER A 115 11.14 4.82 -19.81
C SER A 115 9.65 4.88 -20.17
N GLY A 116 8.87 5.58 -19.36
CA GLY A 116 7.41 5.67 -19.48
C GLY A 116 6.63 4.54 -18.82
N ASN A 117 7.29 3.44 -18.43
CA ASN A 117 6.64 2.36 -17.69
C ASN A 117 6.38 2.79 -16.24
N TYR A 118 5.32 2.23 -15.64
CA TYR A 118 5.02 2.43 -14.23
C TYR A 118 6.10 1.83 -13.34
N VAL A 119 6.43 2.57 -12.28
CA VAL A 119 7.32 2.08 -11.22
C VAL A 119 6.65 0.90 -10.51
N PRO A 120 7.34 -0.26 -10.39
CA PRO A 120 6.79 -1.43 -9.73
C PRO A 120 6.42 -1.18 -8.27
N PHE A 121 5.47 -1.97 -7.75
CA PHE A 121 5.00 -1.97 -6.36
C PHE A 121 4.28 -0.70 -5.90
N VAL A 122 4.04 0.25 -6.78
CA VAL A 122 3.27 1.47 -6.49
C VAL A 122 1.82 1.27 -6.90
N PRO A 123 0.87 1.19 -5.96
CA PRO A 123 -0.55 1.12 -6.29
C PRO A 123 -1.03 2.48 -6.84
N ARG A 124 -1.73 2.44 -7.98
CA ARG A 124 -2.30 3.66 -8.59
C ARG A 124 -3.44 4.26 -7.77
N HIS A 125 -4.17 3.43 -7.08
CA HIS A 125 -5.28 3.82 -6.22
C HIS A 125 -5.15 3.11 -4.89
N THR A 126 -5.35 3.83 -3.82
CA THR A 126 -5.50 3.30 -2.47
C THR A 126 -6.79 3.82 -1.89
N MET A 127 -7.50 3.00 -1.15
CA MET A 127 -8.77 3.37 -0.54
C MET A 127 -8.90 2.70 0.82
N ASN A 128 -9.38 3.47 1.78
CA ASN A 128 -9.86 2.95 3.06
C ASN A 128 -11.19 3.64 3.39
N ALA A 129 -12.18 2.87 3.81
CA ALA A 129 -13.43 3.39 4.32
C ALA A 129 -13.85 2.58 5.54
N GLY A 130 -14.28 3.23 6.61
CA GLY A 130 -14.69 2.58 7.83
C GLY A 130 -15.84 3.29 8.50
N ALA A 131 -16.63 2.53 9.25
CA ALA A 131 -17.69 3.05 10.10
C ALA A 131 -17.77 2.21 11.39
N ASN A 132 -17.95 2.90 12.51
CA ASN A 132 -18.21 2.29 13.80
C ASN A 132 -19.50 2.89 14.38
N TYR A 133 -20.42 2.01 14.76
CA TYR A 133 -21.63 2.38 15.45
C TYR A 133 -21.64 1.78 16.84
N SER A 134 -21.74 2.63 17.87
CA SER A 134 -21.72 2.21 19.28
C SER A 134 -23.07 2.41 19.93
N PHE A 135 -23.60 1.36 20.51
CA PHE A 135 -24.75 1.39 21.41
C PHE A 135 -24.21 1.54 22.84
N PHE A 136 -24.61 2.58 23.56
CA PHE A 136 -24.24 2.79 24.96
C PHE A 136 -25.44 2.41 25.84
N PHE A 137 -25.16 1.67 26.90
CA PHE A 137 -26.16 1.24 27.88
C PHE A 137 -25.99 1.96 29.20
N ASP A 138 -27.00 1.91 30.04
CA ASP A 138 -26.94 2.54 31.37
C ASP A 138 -25.85 1.91 32.24
N LYS A 139 -25.18 2.71 33.05
CA LYS A 139 -24.07 2.30 33.93
C LYS A 139 -24.46 1.19 34.93
N SER A 140 -25.76 1.01 35.22
CA SER A 140 -26.30 -0.04 36.05
C SER A 140 -26.27 -1.42 35.37
N ASN A 141 -26.24 -1.46 34.02
CA ASN A 141 -26.15 -2.68 33.27
C ASN A 141 -24.76 -3.33 33.38
N TRP A 142 -24.70 -4.64 33.30
CA TRP A 142 -23.44 -5.37 33.19
C TRP A 142 -22.71 -5.05 31.89
N MET A 143 -23.45 -4.78 30.82
CA MET A 143 -22.96 -4.38 29.50
C MET A 143 -22.94 -2.85 29.41
N GLN A 144 -21.76 -2.27 29.09
CA GLN A 144 -21.59 -0.83 29.00
C GLN A 144 -21.77 -0.33 27.56
N SER A 145 -21.22 -1.05 26.59
CA SER A 145 -21.40 -0.73 25.16
C SER A 145 -21.29 -1.94 24.27
N LEU A 146 -21.95 -1.84 23.12
CA LEU A 146 -21.79 -2.75 21.99
C LEU A 146 -21.42 -1.91 20.76
N THR A 147 -20.27 -2.18 20.16
CA THR A 147 -19.81 -1.47 18.97
C THR A 147 -19.77 -2.42 17.78
N LEU A 148 -20.40 -2.00 16.69
CA LEU A 148 -20.34 -2.65 15.38
C LEU A 148 -19.40 -1.85 14.50
N GLY A 149 -18.34 -2.47 14.01
CA GLY A 149 -17.36 -1.85 13.12
C GLY A 149 -17.30 -2.59 11.79
N MET A 150 -17.22 -1.83 10.71
CA MET A 150 -16.92 -2.34 9.37
C MET A 150 -15.84 -1.48 8.74
N SER A 151 -14.96 -2.11 7.97
CA SER A 151 -13.97 -1.39 7.18
C SER A 151 -13.74 -2.07 5.83
N TYR A 152 -13.53 -1.25 4.82
CA TYR A 152 -13.13 -1.65 3.49
C TYR A 152 -11.76 -1.07 3.19
N THR A 153 -10.84 -1.89 2.68
CA THR A 153 -9.51 -1.45 2.25
C THR A 153 -9.27 -1.97 0.84
N GLY A 154 -8.86 -1.10 -0.04
CA GLY A 154 -8.59 -1.43 -1.43
C GLY A 154 -7.31 -0.83 -1.95
N ALA A 155 -6.69 -1.51 -2.91
CA ALA A 155 -5.50 -1.04 -3.61
C ALA A 155 -5.44 -1.55 -5.05
N GLY A 156 -4.74 -0.84 -5.91
CA GLY A 156 -4.47 -1.22 -7.30
C GLY A 156 -4.69 -0.08 -8.29
N LYS A 157 -4.33 -0.21 -9.53
CA LYS A 157 -3.59 -1.28 -10.19
C LYS A 157 -2.13 -1.24 -9.73
N ILE A 158 -1.49 -2.40 -9.49
CA ILE A 158 -0.08 -2.50 -9.10
C ILE A 158 0.63 -3.27 -10.20
N TYR A 159 1.72 -2.75 -10.72
CA TYR A 159 2.64 -3.49 -11.58
C TYR A 159 3.74 -4.11 -10.72
N TRP A 160 4.13 -5.34 -11.05
CA TRP A 160 5.11 -6.09 -10.26
C TRP A 160 6.50 -6.08 -10.88
N THR A 161 6.60 -5.71 -12.15
CA THR A 161 7.85 -5.72 -12.91
C THR A 161 8.04 -4.40 -13.64
N GLU A 162 9.27 -4.05 -13.93
CA GLU A 162 9.64 -2.86 -14.69
C GLU A 162 9.09 -2.90 -16.13
N LYS A 163 8.90 -4.11 -16.69
CA LYS A 163 8.27 -4.33 -18.00
C LYS A 163 6.78 -4.02 -18.02
N ASN A 164 6.16 -3.93 -16.85
CA ASN A 164 4.72 -3.79 -16.66
C ASN A 164 3.86 -4.93 -17.28
N ASN A 165 4.47 -6.09 -17.54
CA ASN A 165 3.80 -7.27 -18.12
C ASN A 165 3.00 -8.07 -17.08
N VAL A 166 3.31 -7.93 -15.80
CA VAL A 166 2.60 -8.59 -14.69
C VAL A 166 2.04 -7.54 -13.75
N SER A 167 0.75 -7.65 -13.45
CA SER A 167 0.07 -6.68 -12.59
C SER A 167 -1.06 -7.29 -11.79
N GLN A 168 -1.36 -6.70 -10.64
CA GLN A 168 -2.56 -6.93 -9.85
C GLN A 168 -3.58 -5.85 -10.17
N SER A 169 -4.76 -6.23 -10.63
CA SER A 169 -5.88 -5.29 -10.78
C SER A 169 -6.34 -4.78 -9.42
N PHE A 170 -7.13 -3.70 -9.41
CA PHE A 170 -7.70 -3.19 -8.15
C PHE A 170 -8.44 -4.32 -7.41
N TYR A 171 -8.16 -4.44 -6.14
CA TYR A 171 -8.83 -5.36 -5.22
C TYR A 171 -9.26 -4.61 -3.96
N GLY A 172 -10.26 -5.16 -3.28
CA GLY A 172 -10.69 -4.65 -2.00
C GLY A 172 -11.11 -5.76 -1.07
N THR A 173 -10.88 -5.57 0.22
CA THR A 173 -11.24 -6.49 1.29
C THR A 173 -12.19 -5.81 2.26
N LEU A 174 -13.20 -6.54 2.68
CA LEU A 174 -14.15 -6.12 3.70
C LEU A 174 -13.78 -6.79 5.02
N ASN A 175 -13.74 -6.01 6.10
CA ASN A 175 -13.48 -6.50 7.45
C ASN A 175 -14.62 -6.05 8.37
N GLY A 176 -14.87 -6.82 9.40
CA GLY A 176 -15.91 -6.51 10.39
C GLY A 176 -15.45 -6.82 11.80
N ARG A 177 -16.02 -6.12 12.77
CA ARG A 177 -15.76 -6.34 14.19
C ARG A 177 -17.02 -6.05 15.01
N ILE A 178 -17.30 -6.90 15.98
CA ILE A 178 -18.29 -6.69 17.02
C ILE A 178 -17.54 -6.65 18.33
N SER A 179 -17.65 -5.55 19.08
CA SER A 179 -16.95 -5.32 20.34
C SER A 179 -17.96 -5.13 21.46
N LEU A 180 -17.95 -6.02 22.43
CA LEU A 180 -18.76 -5.94 23.64
C LEU A 180 -17.86 -5.47 24.79
N GLN A 181 -18.24 -4.36 25.44
CA GLN A 181 -17.59 -3.82 26.62
C GLN A 181 -18.45 -3.99 27.85
N THR A 182 -17.92 -4.62 28.86
CA THR A 182 -18.48 -4.71 30.20
C THR A 182 -17.61 -3.92 31.18
N LYS A 183 -17.95 -3.94 32.49
CA LYS A 183 -17.14 -3.29 33.54
C LYS A 183 -15.73 -3.88 33.65
N ALA A 184 -15.58 -5.18 33.45
CA ALA A 184 -14.33 -5.90 33.66
C ALA A 184 -13.80 -6.58 32.37
N LEU A 185 -14.66 -6.83 31.38
CA LEU A 185 -14.30 -7.58 30.19
C LEU A 185 -14.58 -6.76 28.91
N GLN A 186 -13.67 -6.89 27.96
CA GLN A 186 -13.93 -6.56 26.56
C GLN A 186 -13.80 -7.84 25.72
N ILE A 187 -14.81 -8.10 24.92
CA ILE A 187 -14.85 -9.23 24.00
C ILE A 187 -15.01 -8.70 22.58
N ASP A 188 -14.06 -9.01 21.71
CA ASP A 188 -14.07 -8.62 20.31
C ASP A 188 -14.19 -9.87 19.43
N VAL A 189 -15.23 -9.95 18.63
CA VAL A 189 -15.36 -10.93 17.55
C VAL A 189 -15.05 -10.20 16.24
N TRP A 190 -14.11 -10.71 15.47
CA TRP A 190 -13.69 -10.04 14.24
C TRP A 190 -13.58 -11.00 13.06
N GLY A 191 -13.74 -10.45 11.87
CA GLY A 191 -13.49 -11.12 10.60
C GLY A 191 -12.68 -10.24 9.67
N ARG A 192 -11.70 -10.83 9.00
CA ARG A 192 -10.88 -10.19 7.98
C ARG A 192 -11.12 -10.86 6.64
N ASN A 193 -11.09 -10.06 5.57
CA ASN A 193 -11.37 -10.53 4.22
C ASN A 193 -12.69 -11.32 4.15
N LEU A 194 -13.78 -10.73 4.68
CA LEU A 194 -15.10 -11.36 4.80
C LEU A 194 -15.67 -11.82 3.44
N THR A 195 -15.26 -11.17 2.36
CA THR A 195 -15.64 -11.54 0.99
C THR A 195 -14.77 -12.65 0.40
N ASN A 196 -13.78 -13.14 1.16
CA ASN A 196 -12.81 -14.14 0.74
C ASN A 196 -12.15 -13.80 -0.60
N LYS A 197 -11.78 -12.51 -0.78
CA LYS A 197 -11.16 -12.03 -2.02
C LYS A 197 -9.75 -12.58 -2.16
N ASP A 198 -9.47 -13.25 -3.28
CA ASP A 198 -8.13 -13.67 -3.67
C ASP A 198 -7.45 -12.56 -4.50
N TYR A 199 -6.20 -12.25 -4.15
CA TYR A 199 -5.35 -11.29 -4.86
C TYR A 199 -3.88 -11.58 -4.57
N THR A 200 -3.00 -11.14 -5.47
CA THR A 200 -1.56 -11.27 -5.30
C THR A 200 -1.05 -10.15 -4.40
N THR A 201 -0.34 -10.51 -3.33
CA THR A 201 0.25 -9.56 -2.37
C THR A 201 1.69 -9.20 -2.73
N PHE A 202 2.37 -10.10 -3.41
CA PHE A 202 3.75 -9.93 -3.86
C PHE A 202 4.02 -10.84 -5.06
N TYR A 203 4.84 -10.36 -6.00
CA TYR A 203 5.29 -11.12 -7.15
C TYR A 203 6.75 -10.76 -7.46
N PHE A 204 7.53 -11.73 -7.87
CA PHE A 204 8.88 -11.52 -8.39
C PHE A 204 9.24 -12.59 -9.43
N GLU A 205 10.19 -12.25 -10.29
CA GLU A 205 10.73 -13.16 -11.29
C GLU A 205 12.17 -13.54 -10.96
N THR A 206 12.50 -14.82 -11.07
CA THR A 206 13.87 -15.33 -11.00
C THR A 206 14.00 -16.61 -11.84
N MET A 207 15.17 -16.86 -12.41
CA MET A 207 15.45 -18.05 -13.23
C MET A 207 14.39 -18.29 -14.33
N HIS A 208 13.91 -17.22 -14.97
CA HIS A 208 12.85 -17.24 -16.00
C HIS A 208 11.49 -17.80 -15.49
N ARG A 209 11.26 -17.76 -14.20
CA ARG A 209 9.99 -18.16 -13.56
C ARG A 209 9.45 -17.05 -12.70
N GLY A 210 8.11 -16.92 -12.69
CA GLY A 210 7.39 -16.03 -11.81
C GLY A 210 6.97 -16.74 -10.53
N PHE A 211 7.09 -16.04 -9.40
CA PHE A 211 6.64 -16.50 -8.08
C PHE A 211 5.71 -15.47 -7.50
N GLU A 212 4.56 -15.92 -6.98
CA GLU A 212 3.59 -15.04 -6.35
C GLU A 212 3.25 -15.48 -4.93
N GLN A 213 2.95 -14.51 -4.09
CA GLN A 213 2.36 -14.72 -2.78
C GLN A 213 0.91 -14.27 -2.83
N LYS A 214 0.00 -15.17 -2.51
CA LYS A 214 -1.44 -14.89 -2.43
C LYS A 214 -1.84 -14.24 -1.11
N SER A 215 -2.96 -13.55 -1.14
CA SER A 215 -3.61 -13.00 0.05
C SER A 215 -4.00 -14.08 1.05
N ARG A 216 -4.16 -13.67 2.30
CA ARG A 216 -4.79 -14.56 3.30
C ARG A 216 -6.28 -14.68 2.98
N PRO A 217 -6.84 -15.90 3.05
CA PRO A 217 -8.28 -16.11 2.89
C PRO A 217 -9.06 -15.45 4.04
N LEU A 218 -10.37 -15.66 4.07
CA LEU A 218 -11.23 -15.29 5.19
C LEU A 218 -10.64 -15.77 6.51
N GLN A 219 -10.53 -14.87 7.47
CA GLN A 219 -10.08 -15.15 8.83
C GLN A 219 -11.12 -14.66 9.82
N LEU A 220 -11.39 -15.48 10.85
CA LEU A 220 -12.25 -15.13 11.96
C LEU A 220 -11.47 -15.30 13.26
N GLY A 221 -11.76 -14.47 14.24
CA GLY A 221 -11.11 -14.57 15.54
C GLY A 221 -11.91 -13.90 16.66
N VAL A 222 -11.50 -14.21 17.88
CA VAL A 222 -12.04 -13.64 19.11
C VAL A 222 -10.89 -13.19 20.00
N ASP A 223 -10.97 -11.98 20.50
CA ASP A 223 -10.05 -11.44 21.50
C ASP A 223 -10.82 -11.16 22.79
N ILE A 224 -10.26 -11.56 23.93
CA ILE A 224 -10.82 -11.31 25.25
C ILE A 224 -9.78 -10.54 26.07
N ARG A 225 -10.17 -9.39 26.63
CA ARG A 225 -9.35 -8.58 27.52
C ARG A 225 -10.05 -8.41 28.86
N TYR A 226 -9.30 -8.61 29.92
CA TYR A 226 -9.76 -8.39 31.29
C TYR A 226 -9.07 -7.15 31.86
N HIS A 227 -9.87 -6.25 32.46
CA HIS A 227 -9.41 -5.04 33.15
C HIS A 227 -9.51 -5.26 34.66
N PHE A 228 -8.39 -5.18 35.35
CA PHE A 228 -8.30 -5.31 36.81
C PHE A 228 -8.72 -4.03 37.52
#